data_1aef45259061dd8001375fe7b4771102
#
_entry.id   1aef45259061dd8001375fe7b4771102
#
_cell.length_a   1.000
_cell.length_b   1.000
_cell.length_c   1.000
_cell.angle_alpha   90.00
_cell.angle_beta   90.00
_cell.angle_gamma   90.00
#
_symmetry.space_group_name_H-M   'P 1'
#
loop_
_entity.id
_entity.type
_entity.pdbx_description
1 polymer ?
#
loop_
_entity_poly.entity_id
_entity_poly.type
_entity_poly.pdbx_seq_one_letter_code
_entity_poly.pdbx_strand_id
1 'polypeptide(L)'
;MNVKILIVDDDPIVLHSCKRVFEAEGFEVCVVPSADKALEAMKNKKFDILLIDVKMPERDGMYLMRAVKKQWPEVPIVVMSGYPTPETIAEGLRLGAEEFIAKPFTPDELLKIVRQVLQKGKGHENKKSSGD
;
A
#
# COMPACT_ATOMS: atom_id res chain seq x y z
N MET A 1 18.62 6.76 0.97
CA MET A 1 17.43 7.28 1.63
C MET A 1 16.44 6.17 1.87
N ASN A 2 15.79 6.20 3.00
CA ASN A 2 14.86 5.13 3.35
C ASN A 2 13.50 5.33 2.71
N VAL A 3 12.97 4.25 2.17
CA VAL A 3 11.59 4.24 1.71
C VAL A 3 10.68 4.21 2.92
N LYS A 4 9.65 5.06 2.92
CA LYS A 4 8.67 5.12 4.00
C LYS A 4 7.38 4.46 3.55
N ILE A 5 6.97 3.43 4.29
CA ILE A 5 5.78 2.64 3.96
C ILE A 5 4.77 2.72 5.10
N LEU A 6 3.51 2.93 4.74
CA LEU A 6 2.41 2.88 5.70
C LEU A 6 1.60 1.62 5.43
N ILE A 7 1.42 0.80 6.46
CA ILE A 7 0.71 -0.46 6.38
C ILE A 7 -0.56 -0.39 7.22
N VAL A 8 -1.70 -0.69 6.59
CA VAL A 8 -3.01 -0.56 7.22
C VAL A 8 -3.72 -1.91 7.19
N ASP A 9 -3.96 -2.48 8.37
CA ASP A 9 -4.64 -3.76 8.51
C ASP A 9 -5.15 -3.85 9.94
N ASP A 10 -6.35 -4.39 10.13
CA ASP A 10 -6.89 -4.53 11.47
C ASP A 10 -6.36 -5.75 12.22
N ASP A 11 -5.63 -6.62 11.54
CA ASP A 11 -5.03 -7.81 12.14
C ASP A 11 -3.62 -7.48 12.65
N PRO A 12 -3.41 -7.46 13.99
CA PRO A 12 -2.09 -7.12 14.52
C PRO A 12 -0.99 -8.10 14.13
N ILE A 13 -1.34 -9.35 13.83
CA ILE A 13 -0.36 -10.34 13.38
C ILE A 13 0.17 -9.95 12.02
N VAL A 14 -0.71 -9.55 11.11
CA VAL A 14 -0.30 -9.09 9.78
C VAL A 14 0.57 -7.84 9.88
N LEU A 15 0.16 -6.87 10.69
CA LEU A 15 0.93 -5.65 10.89
C LEU A 15 2.33 -5.95 11.41
N HIS A 16 2.42 -6.80 12.42
CA HIS A 16 3.70 -7.14 13.01
C HIS A 16 4.62 -7.86 12.02
N SER A 17 4.07 -8.83 11.30
CA SER A 17 4.84 -9.59 10.31
C SER A 17 5.34 -8.71 9.18
N CYS A 18 4.49 -7.86 8.64
CA CYS A 18 4.86 -6.95 7.57
C CYS A 18 5.93 -5.96 8.02
N LYS A 19 5.76 -5.44 9.23
CA LYS A 19 6.74 -4.50 9.78
C LYS A 19 8.12 -5.11 9.83
N ARG A 20 8.22 -6.34 10.32
CA ARG A 20 9.50 -7.04 10.41
C ARG A 20 10.13 -7.25 9.04
N VAL A 21 9.32 -7.64 8.06
CA VAL A 21 9.82 -7.88 6.71
C VAL A 21 10.44 -6.61 6.12
N PHE A 22 9.72 -5.51 6.21
CA PHE A 22 10.19 -4.27 5.58
C PHE A 22 11.32 -3.60 6.37
N GLU A 23 11.28 -3.67 7.70
CA GLU A 23 12.38 -3.10 8.50
C GLU A 23 13.68 -3.83 8.24
N ALA A 24 13.63 -5.16 8.04
CA ALA A 24 14.82 -5.94 7.72
C ALA A 24 15.45 -5.49 6.40
N GLU A 25 14.66 -4.88 5.51
CA GLU A 25 15.16 -4.40 4.22
C GLU A 25 15.47 -2.90 4.23
N GLY A 26 15.46 -2.29 5.41
CA GLY A 26 15.83 -0.90 5.55
C GLY A 26 14.72 0.10 5.33
N PHE A 27 13.48 -0.36 5.23
CA PHE A 27 12.33 0.54 5.10
C PHE A 27 12.01 1.18 6.45
N GLU A 28 11.51 2.39 6.38
CA GLU A 28 10.94 3.04 7.55
C GLU A 28 9.44 2.72 7.55
N VAL A 29 8.98 2.01 8.58
CA VAL A 29 7.63 1.40 8.57
C VAL A 29 6.74 2.03 9.63
N CYS A 30 5.53 2.40 9.22
CA CYS A 30 4.48 2.79 10.13
C CYS A 30 3.31 1.84 9.95
N VAL A 31 2.78 1.29 11.03
CA VAL A 31 1.64 0.37 10.96
C VAL A 31 0.47 0.97 11.74
N VAL A 32 -0.72 0.88 11.17
CA VAL A 32 -1.94 1.40 11.80
C VAL A 32 -3.08 0.41 11.61
N PRO A 33 -4.02 0.36 12.56
CA PRO A 33 -5.07 -0.67 12.52
C PRO A 33 -6.36 -0.23 11.83
N SER A 34 -6.45 0.98 11.33
CA SER A 34 -7.71 1.47 10.77
C SER A 34 -7.49 2.54 9.73
N ALA A 35 -8.52 2.78 8.92
CA ALA A 35 -8.50 3.84 7.92
C ALA A 35 -8.32 5.22 8.54
N ASP A 36 -9.00 5.47 9.66
CA ASP A 36 -8.90 6.77 10.31
C ASP A 36 -7.48 7.04 10.82
N LYS A 37 -6.85 6.02 11.40
CA LYS A 37 -5.46 6.14 11.85
C LYS A 37 -4.51 6.33 10.68
N ALA A 38 -4.81 5.70 9.56
CA ALA A 38 -4.00 5.87 8.34
C ALA A 38 -4.06 7.31 7.85
N LEU A 39 -5.26 7.88 7.78
CA LEU A 39 -5.42 9.26 7.33
C LEU A 39 -4.71 10.24 8.27
N GLU A 40 -4.79 9.98 9.57
CA GLU A 40 -4.09 10.80 10.55
C GLU A 40 -2.57 10.73 10.33
N ALA A 41 -2.04 9.52 10.11
CA ALA A 41 -0.61 9.35 9.86
C ALA A 41 -0.17 10.09 8.60
N MET A 42 -0.98 10.04 7.54
CA MET A 42 -0.65 10.69 6.28
C MET A 42 -0.68 12.21 6.36
N LYS A 43 -1.46 12.76 7.27
CA LYS A 43 -1.45 14.20 7.49
C LYS A 43 -0.18 14.66 8.18
N ASN A 44 0.45 13.78 8.95
CA ASN A 44 1.61 14.15 9.74
C ASN A 44 2.95 13.76 9.13
N LYS A 45 2.95 12.79 8.21
CA LYS A 45 4.18 12.29 7.58
C LYS A 45 3.93 12.02 6.11
N LYS A 46 5.01 12.05 5.33
CA LYS A 46 4.95 11.65 3.93
C LYS A 46 5.33 10.18 3.81
N PHE A 47 4.60 9.46 2.98
CA PHE A 47 4.88 8.05 2.71
C PHE A 47 5.12 7.86 1.22
N ASP A 48 5.99 6.90 0.91
CA ASP A 48 6.31 6.58 -0.48
C ASP A 48 5.36 5.56 -1.07
N ILE A 49 4.71 4.77 -0.22
CA ILE A 49 3.81 3.72 -0.65
C ILE A 49 2.88 3.33 0.50
N LEU A 50 1.65 2.95 0.15
CA LEU A 50 0.67 2.43 1.11
C LEU A 50 0.37 0.98 0.81
N LEU A 51 0.24 0.17 1.87
CA LEU A 51 -0.18 -1.22 1.79
C LEU A 51 -1.45 -1.33 2.61
N ILE A 52 -2.58 -1.59 1.96
CA ILE A 52 -3.91 -1.49 2.58
C ILE A 52 -4.67 -2.81 2.48
N ASP A 53 -5.19 -3.29 3.61
CA ASP A 53 -6.14 -4.39 3.63
C ASP A 53 -7.52 -3.86 3.21
N VAL A 54 -8.19 -4.54 2.27
CA VAL A 54 -9.51 -4.08 1.81
C VAL A 54 -10.61 -4.36 2.82
N LYS A 55 -10.44 -5.37 3.67
CA LYS A 55 -11.46 -5.73 4.66
C LYS A 55 -11.07 -5.27 6.04
N MET A 56 -11.60 -4.14 6.45
CA MET A 56 -11.45 -3.64 7.80
C MET A 56 -12.82 -3.28 8.34
N PRO A 57 -13.06 -3.47 9.67
CA PRO A 57 -14.34 -3.08 10.25
C PRO A 57 -14.62 -1.60 10.06
N GLU A 58 -15.88 -1.25 10.00
CA GLU A 58 -16.41 0.10 9.96
C GLU A 58 -16.08 0.84 8.68
N ARG A 59 -14.80 1.12 8.42
CA ARG A 59 -14.36 1.80 7.21
C ARG A 59 -13.34 0.95 6.51
N ASP A 60 -13.72 0.39 5.40
CA ASP A 60 -12.88 -0.55 4.68
C ASP A 60 -11.77 0.14 3.90
N GLY A 61 -10.93 -0.68 3.29
CA GLY A 61 -9.81 -0.19 2.51
C GLY A 61 -10.24 0.63 1.30
N MET A 62 -11.41 0.34 0.75
CA MET A 62 -11.90 1.10 -0.41
C MET A 62 -12.19 2.55 -0.03
N TYR A 63 -12.80 2.76 1.15
CA TYR A 63 -12.99 4.12 1.66
C TYR A 63 -11.65 4.84 1.78
N LEU A 64 -10.68 4.16 2.38
CA LEU A 64 -9.36 4.75 2.57
C LEU A 64 -8.70 5.08 1.23
N MET A 65 -8.81 4.20 0.26
CA MET A 65 -8.23 4.43 -1.07
C MET A 65 -8.80 5.70 -1.72
N ARG A 66 -10.12 5.89 -1.63
CA ARG A 66 -10.75 7.08 -2.19
C ARG A 66 -10.20 8.34 -1.54
N ALA A 67 -10.09 8.33 -0.21
CA ALA A 67 -9.60 9.47 0.53
C ALA A 67 -8.13 9.79 0.18
N VAL A 68 -7.31 8.74 0.08
CA VAL A 68 -5.89 8.91 -0.24
C VAL A 68 -5.72 9.45 -1.66
N LYS A 69 -6.44 8.90 -2.63
CA LYS A 69 -6.31 9.35 -4.01
C LYS A 69 -6.77 10.79 -4.18
N LYS A 70 -7.72 11.21 -3.39
CA LYS A 70 -8.20 12.58 -3.44
C LYS A 70 -7.17 13.57 -2.88
N GLN A 71 -6.53 13.24 -1.77
CA GLN A 71 -5.63 14.14 -1.07
C GLN A 71 -4.15 13.95 -1.43
N TRP A 72 -3.74 12.73 -1.74
CA TRP A 72 -2.35 12.38 -2.07
C TRP A 72 -2.30 11.52 -3.32
N PRO A 73 -2.72 12.05 -4.48
CA PRO A 73 -2.88 11.23 -5.68
C PRO A 73 -1.60 10.59 -6.21
N GLU A 74 -0.46 11.12 -5.82
CA GLU A 74 0.83 10.59 -6.29
C GLU A 74 1.33 9.38 -5.49
N VAL A 75 0.71 9.09 -4.33
CA VAL A 75 1.18 7.98 -3.50
C VAL A 75 0.60 6.66 -4.01
N PRO A 76 1.45 5.70 -4.40
CA PRO A 76 0.95 4.41 -4.90
C PRO A 76 0.37 3.55 -3.78
N ILE A 77 -0.63 2.77 -4.14
CA ILE A 77 -1.34 1.90 -3.21
C ILE A 77 -1.26 0.45 -3.66
N VAL A 78 -0.86 -0.43 -2.76
CA VAL A 78 -0.92 -1.89 -2.95
C VAL A 78 -2.02 -2.41 -2.02
N VAL A 79 -2.91 -3.22 -2.56
CA VAL A 79 -4.03 -3.77 -1.80
C VAL A 79 -3.78 -5.21 -1.41
N MET A 80 -4.01 -5.52 -0.13
CA MET A 80 -3.98 -6.89 0.37
C MET A 80 -5.40 -7.41 0.47
N SER A 81 -5.63 -8.66 0.10
CA SER A 81 -6.96 -9.25 0.19
C SER A 81 -6.90 -10.75 0.46
N GLY A 82 -7.72 -11.23 1.40
CA GLY A 82 -7.88 -12.65 1.65
C GLY A 82 -8.77 -13.33 0.62
N TYR A 83 -9.59 -12.56 -0.08
CA TYR A 83 -10.52 -13.06 -1.09
C TYR A 83 -10.53 -12.13 -2.29
N PRO A 84 -9.50 -12.22 -3.14
CA PRO A 84 -9.42 -11.33 -4.29
C PRO A 84 -10.35 -11.77 -5.41
N THR A 85 -11.64 -11.50 -5.25
CA THR A 85 -12.62 -11.80 -6.30
C THR A 85 -12.42 -10.85 -7.48
N PRO A 86 -12.88 -11.24 -8.68
CA PRO A 86 -12.81 -10.33 -9.82
C PRO A 86 -13.44 -8.96 -9.53
N GLU A 87 -14.53 -8.94 -8.77
CA GLU A 87 -15.20 -7.69 -8.42
C GLU A 87 -14.35 -6.82 -7.53
N THR A 88 -13.71 -7.41 -6.52
CA THR A 88 -12.86 -6.68 -5.58
C THR A 88 -11.64 -6.12 -6.30
N ILE A 89 -11.04 -6.92 -7.17
CA ILE A 89 -9.88 -6.50 -7.95
C ILE A 89 -10.25 -5.34 -8.87
N ALA A 90 -11.37 -5.48 -9.59
CA ALA A 90 -11.82 -4.44 -10.51
C ALA A 90 -12.11 -3.14 -9.76
N GLU A 91 -12.76 -3.23 -8.61
CA GLU A 91 -13.05 -2.05 -7.79
C GLU A 91 -11.79 -1.35 -7.33
N GLY A 92 -10.83 -2.12 -6.83
CA GLY A 92 -9.57 -1.55 -6.36
C GLY A 92 -8.78 -0.88 -7.47
N LEU A 93 -8.72 -1.51 -8.64
CA LEU A 93 -8.03 -0.92 -9.79
C LEU A 93 -8.73 0.37 -10.24
N ARG A 94 -10.06 0.34 -10.25
CA ARG A 94 -10.84 1.52 -10.61
C ARG A 94 -10.59 2.67 -9.65
N LEU A 95 -10.38 2.36 -8.39
CA LEU A 95 -10.09 3.36 -7.35
C LEU A 95 -8.63 3.77 -7.30
N GLY A 96 -7.79 3.16 -8.11
CA GLY A 96 -6.41 3.60 -8.27
C GLY A 96 -5.34 2.74 -7.60
N ALA A 97 -5.66 1.49 -7.22
CA ALA A 97 -4.63 0.59 -6.72
C ALA A 97 -3.64 0.25 -7.83
N GLU A 98 -2.36 0.24 -7.47
CA GLU A 98 -1.31 -0.14 -8.42
C GLU A 98 -1.20 -1.65 -8.53
N GLU A 99 -1.40 -2.35 -7.43
CA GLU A 99 -1.26 -3.81 -7.39
C GLU A 99 -2.11 -4.42 -6.31
N PHE A 100 -2.36 -5.73 -6.46
CA PHE A 100 -3.02 -6.54 -5.44
C PHE A 100 -2.10 -7.66 -5.02
N ILE A 101 -2.16 -8.01 -3.73
CA ILE A 101 -1.50 -9.20 -3.23
C ILE A 101 -2.51 -10.03 -2.42
N ALA A 102 -2.58 -11.32 -2.72
CA ALA A 102 -3.51 -12.23 -2.04
C ALA A 102 -2.90 -12.72 -0.73
N LYS A 103 -3.72 -12.80 0.30
CA LYS A 103 -3.34 -13.41 1.58
C LYS A 103 -3.67 -14.91 1.51
N PRO A 104 -2.85 -15.77 2.06
CA PRO A 104 -1.55 -15.50 2.67
C PRO A 104 -0.48 -15.26 1.62
N PHE A 105 0.52 -14.47 1.95
CA PHE A 105 1.65 -14.21 1.07
C PHE A 105 2.96 -14.49 1.82
N THR A 106 4.02 -14.73 1.03
CA THR A 106 5.35 -14.89 1.61
C THR A 106 6.03 -13.53 1.68
N PRO A 107 7.07 -13.40 2.55
CA PRO A 107 7.87 -12.18 2.57
C PRO A 107 8.44 -11.80 1.20
N ASP A 108 8.92 -12.80 0.45
CA ASP A 108 9.48 -12.55 -0.87
C ASP A 108 8.45 -12.00 -1.85
N GLU A 109 7.24 -12.55 -1.83
CA GLU A 109 6.15 -12.06 -2.67
C GLU A 109 5.80 -10.61 -2.34
N LEU A 110 5.72 -10.32 -1.05
CA LEU A 110 5.38 -8.98 -0.59
C LEU A 110 6.43 -7.96 -1.00
N LEU A 111 7.70 -8.28 -0.75
CA LEU A 111 8.81 -7.41 -1.11
C LEU A 111 8.89 -7.18 -2.62
N LYS A 112 8.68 -8.25 -3.39
CA LYS A 112 8.73 -8.16 -4.84
C LYS A 112 7.69 -7.18 -5.37
N ILE A 113 6.46 -7.31 -4.90
CA ILE A 113 5.38 -6.44 -5.36
C ILE A 113 5.62 -4.99 -4.97
N VAL A 114 6.02 -4.76 -3.72
CA VAL A 114 6.27 -3.39 -3.26
C VAL A 114 7.43 -2.77 -4.04
N ARG A 115 8.50 -3.51 -4.26
CA ARG A 115 9.63 -2.99 -5.02
C ARG A 115 9.27 -2.72 -6.47
N GLN A 116 8.45 -3.57 -7.08
CA GLN A 116 7.99 -3.34 -8.44
C GLN A 116 7.18 -2.05 -8.55
N VAL A 117 6.30 -1.81 -7.59
CA VAL A 117 5.48 -0.60 -7.59
C VAL A 117 6.36 0.64 -7.42
N LEU A 118 7.31 0.60 -6.49
CA LEU A 118 8.22 1.72 -6.28
C LEU A 118 9.09 1.99 -7.50
N GLN A 119 9.58 0.93 -8.12
CA GLN A 119 10.43 1.05 -9.30
C GLN A 119 9.65 1.51 -10.52
N LYS A 120 8.41 1.10 -10.64
CA LYS A 120 7.54 1.49 -11.73
C LYS A 120 7.35 3.00 -11.77
N GLY A 121 7.19 3.63 -10.61
CA GLY A 121 7.10 5.09 -10.53
C GLY A 121 8.36 5.76 -11.05
N LYS A 122 9.52 5.26 -10.62
CA LYS A 122 10.80 5.81 -11.06
C LYS A 122 11.02 5.55 -12.55
N GLY A 123 10.69 4.34 -13.02
CA GLY A 123 10.82 4.03 -14.43
C GLY A 123 9.95 4.90 -15.31
N HIS A 124 8.77 5.20 -14.84
CA HIS A 124 7.84 6.07 -15.54
C HIS A 124 8.42 7.48 -15.65
N GLU A 125 8.96 8.00 -14.57
CA GLU A 125 9.60 9.30 -14.56
C GLU A 125 10.81 9.32 -15.50
N ASN A 126 11.61 8.27 -15.49
CA ASN A 126 12.77 8.17 -16.36
C ASN A 126 12.38 8.17 -17.84
N LYS A 127 11.31 7.48 -18.18
CA LYS A 127 10.80 7.48 -19.53
C LYS A 127 10.43 8.88 -19.98
N LYS A 128 9.76 9.64 -19.12
CA LYS A 128 9.41 11.01 -19.45
C LYS A 128 10.65 11.87 -19.64
N SER A 129 11.62 11.72 -18.78
CA SER A 129 12.83 12.54 -18.87
C SER A 129 13.69 12.16 -20.07
N SER A 130 13.56 10.94 -20.58
CA SER A 130 14.32 10.55 -21.78
C SER A 130 13.62 11.00 -23.08
N GLY A 131 12.47 11.61 -22.98
CA GLY A 131 11.79 12.15 -24.14
C GLY A 131 11.04 11.13 -24.96
N ASP A 132 10.72 10.02 -24.41
CA ASP A 132 9.97 8.96 -25.11
C ASP A 132 8.54 9.33 -25.42
#